data_32522b9db28dbba359557c2c8f200645
#
_entry.id   32522b9db28dbba359557c2c8f200645
#
_cell.length_a   1.000
_cell.length_b   1.000
_cell.length_c   1.000
_cell.angle_alpha   90.00
_cell.angle_beta   90.00
_cell.angle_gamma   90.00
#
_symmetry.space_group_name_H-M   'P 1'
#
loop_
_entity.id
_entity.type
_entity.pdbx_description
1 polymer ?
#
loop_
_entity_poly.entity_id
_entity_poly.type
_entity_poly.pdbx_seq_one_letter_code
_entity_poly.pdbx_strand_id
1 'polypeptide(L)'
;MLNFKNNIEDYIIVQNTIPKNICKEIVDECNTRKWVKHQWNNYTTGTNTSYKTKELDVMSSTLSQQNKLKLPIAKALDEYQRLCSWEGEKTGSQWLSSYSTIRFNRYQVGTMMRKHYDHIHSIFDGKKRGVPLVSMVGNLNEEYEGSEFTCRDTTIKLKTGDILMFPSNFMYPHEVTECTKGTRYSFVSWAF
;
A
#
# COMPACT_ATOMS: atom_id res chain seq x y z
N MET A 1 6.18 24.48 -21.88
CA MET A 1 7.35 23.86 -21.19
C MET A 1 6.82 22.62 -20.49
N LEU A 2 7.38 21.45 -20.76
CA LEU A 2 6.91 20.20 -20.12
C LEU A 2 7.37 20.21 -18.66
N ASN A 3 6.41 20.32 -17.72
CA ASN A 3 6.70 20.19 -16.30
C ASN A 3 6.74 18.70 -15.91
N PHE A 4 7.77 18.01 -16.39
CA PHE A 4 8.07 16.72 -15.79
C PHE A 4 8.52 16.94 -14.33
N LYS A 5 8.03 16.09 -13.43
CA LYS A 5 8.61 16.02 -12.09
C LYS A 5 10.08 15.66 -12.23
N ASN A 6 10.95 16.56 -11.77
CA ASN A 6 12.39 16.45 -11.98
C ASN A 6 13.03 15.41 -11.06
N ASN A 7 12.40 15.13 -9.92
CA ASN A 7 12.88 14.16 -8.93
C ASN A 7 11.96 12.95 -8.88
N ILE A 8 12.55 11.78 -8.75
CA ILE A 8 11.77 10.54 -8.63
C ILE A 8 11.00 10.45 -7.31
N GLU A 9 11.42 11.18 -6.28
CA GLU A 9 10.71 11.34 -5.01
C GLU A 9 9.36 12.06 -5.18
N ASP A 10 9.22 12.91 -6.20
CA ASP A 10 7.97 13.64 -6.48
C ASP A 10 6.81 12.72 -6.88
N TYR A 11 7.10 11.46 -7.23
CA TYR A 11 6.10 10.44 -7.48
C TYR A 11 5.64 9.68 -6.22
N ILE A 12 6.20 10.02 -5.05
CA ILE A 12 5.75 9.53 -3.76
C ILE A 12 4.71 10.51 -3.23
N ILE A 13 3.44 10.15 -3.29
CA ILE A 13 2.31 11.06 -3.03
C ILE A 13 1.46 10.50 -1.89
N VAL A 14 1.13 11.37 -0.94
CA VAL A 14 0.21 11.05 0.17
C VAL A 14 -1.07 11.86 -0.01
N GLN A 15 -2.21 11.20 0.12
CA GLN A 15 -3.53 11.82 0.04
C GLN A 15 -4.42 11.32 1.18
N ASN A 16 -5.09 12.22 1.88
CA ASN A 16 -6.05 11.86 2.92
C ASN A 16 -7.45 11.76 2.32
N THR A 17 -7.85 10.55 1.94
CA THR A 17 -9.12 10.29 1.25
C THR A 17 -10.07 9.38 2.01
N ILE A 18 -9.59 8.62 3.02
CA ILE A 18 -10.43 7.68 3.77
C ILE A 18 -11.00 8.38 5.00
N PRO A 19 -12.32 8.46 5.15
CA PRO A 19 -12.93 9.01 6.36
C PRO A 19 -12.51 8.23 7.61
N LYS A 20 -12.23 8.92 8.72
CA LYS A 20 -11.75 8.30 9.97
C LYS A 20 -12.72 7.27 10.54
N ASN A 21 -14.03 7.49 10.41
CA ASN A 21 -15.03 6.51 10.83
C ASN A 21 -14.93 5.21 10.02
N ILE A 22 -14.66 5.29 8.70
CA ILE A 22 -14.45 4.11 7.85
C ILE A 22 -13.16 3.37 8.26
N CYS A 23 -12.08 4.11 8.57
CA CYS A 23 -10.86 3.49 9.10
C CYS A 23 -11.16 2.70 10.38
N LYS A 24 -11.87 3.33 11.34
CA LYS A 24 -12.25 2.68 12.59
C LYS A 24 -13.11 1.43 12.37
N GLU A 25 -14.15 1.53 11.56
CA GLU A 25 -15.03 0.39 11.24
C GLU A 25 -14.23 -0.79 10.66
N ILE A 26 -13.30 -0.50 9.71
CA ILE A 26 -12.46 -1.53 9.09
C ILE A 26 -11.55 -2.19 10.14
N VAL A 27 -10.91 -1.41 11.01
CA VAL A 27 -10.06 -1.95 12.10
C VAL A 27 -10.87 -2.82 13.04
N ASP A 28 -12.06 -2.37 13.45
CA ASP A 28 -12.96 -3.14 14.33
C ASP A 28 -13.36 -4.47 13.67
N GLU A 29 -13.76 -4.46 12.39
CA GLU A 29 -14.06 -5.67 11.63
C GLU A 29 -12.84 -6.61 11.50
N CYS A 30 -11.65 -6.07 11.25
CA CYS A 30 -10.43 -6.86 11.15
C CYS A 30 -10.10 -7.57 12.47
N ASN A 31 -10.38 -6.95 13.61
CA ASN A 31 -10.11 -7.52 14.94
C ASN A 31 -11.04 -8.69 15.30
N THR A 32 -12.16 -8.85 14.60
CA THR A 32 -13.04 -10.01 14.78
C THR A 32 -12.63 -11.23 13.94
N ARG A 33 -11.59 -11.10 13.11
CA ARG A 33 -11.19 -12.11 12.13
C ARG A 33 -9.81 -12.67 12.43
N LYS A 34 -9.50 -13.84 11.85
CA LYS A 34 -8.21 -14.51 12.01
C LYS A 34 -7.15 -13.85 11.13
N TRP A 35 -6.06 -13.47 11.74
CA TRP A 35 -4.82 -13.02 11.09
C TRP A 35 -3.87 -14.19 10.85
N VAL A 36 -3.06 -14.09 9.80
CA VAL A 36 -1.99 -15.05 9.52
C VAL A 36 -0.66 -14.31 9.36
N LYS A 37 0.46 -14.97 9.66
CA LYS A 37 1.77 -14.37 9.46
C LYS A 37 2.04 -14.15 7.98
N HIS A 38 2.58 -12.99 7.65
CA HIS A 38 3.06 -12.70 6.30
C HIS A 38 4.16 -13.69 5.92
N GLN A 39 4.20 -14.05 4.64
CA GLN A 39 5.20 -14.94 4.07
C GLN A 39 5.83 -14.31 2.84
N TRP A 40 7.12 -14.48 2.72
CA TRP A 40 7.89 -14.10 1.55
C TRP A 40 7.97 -15.28 0.60
N ASN A 41 7.56 -15.09 -0.63
CA ASN A 41 7.71 -16.11 -1.66
C ASN A 41 9.11 -16.01 -2.29
N ASN A 42 9.82 -17.13 -2.35
CA ASN A 42 11.03 -17.25 -3.15
C ASN A 42 10.63 -17.82 -4.52
N TYR A 43 10.57 -16.97 -5.52
CA TYR A 43 10.13 -17.36 -6.86
C TYR A 43 11.08 -18.34 -7.56
N THR A 44 12.36 -18.38 -7.17
CA THR A 44 13.34 -19.32 -7.73
C THR A 44 13.12 -20.74 -7.22
N THR A 45 12.78 -20.88 -5.95
CA THR A 45 12.61 -22.19 -5.30
C THR A 45 11.16 -22.58 -5.10
N GLY A 46 10.21 -21.67 -5.30
CA GLY A 46 8.79 -21.86 -5.01
C GLY A 46 8.47 -22.00 -3.51
N THR A 47 9.42 -21.67 -2.62
CA THR A 47 9.24 -21.81 -1.18
C THR A 47 8.82 -20.52 -0.51
N ASN A 48 8.00 -20.64 0.53
CA ASN A 48 7.61 -19.51 1.36
C ASN A 48 8.45 -19.46 2.64
N THR A 49 8.92 -18.26 2.99
CA THR A 49 9.68 -18.00 4.22
C THR A 49 9.02 -16.88 5.03
N SER A 50 9.17 -16.91 6.34
CA SER A 50 8.76 -15.82 7.22
C SER A 50 9.88 -15.44 8.18
N TYR A 51 9.83 -14.19 8.68
CA TYR A 51 10.81 -13.66 9.64
C TYR A 51 10.52 -14.09 11.09
N LYS A 52 9.78 -15.20 11.26
CA LYS A 52 9.36 -15.75 12.56
C LYS A 52 8.67 -14.69 13.43
N THR A 53 9.29 -14.33 14.55
CA THR A 53 8.70 -13.41 15.54
C THR A 53 8.60 -11.96 15.06
N LYS A 54 9.42 -11.54 14.09
CA LYS A 54 9.40 -10.16 13.56
C LYS A 54 8.44 -9.95 12.39
N GLU A 55 7.80 -11.00 11.91
CA GLU A 55 6.89 -10.89 10.78
C GLU A 55 5.54 -10.29 11.19
N LEU A 56 5.06 -9.34 10.39
CA LEU A 56 3.72 -8.77 10.57
C LEU A 56 2.64 -9.82 10.28
N ASP A 57 1.40 -9.47 10.69
CA ASP A 57 0.24 -10.27 10.36
C ASP A 57 -0.51 -9.69 9.15
N VAL A 58 -1.11 -10.55 8.36
CA VAL A 58 -1.86 -10.17 7.16
C VAL A 58 -3.22 -10.86 7.08
N MET A 59 -4.16 -10.24 6.37
CA MET A 59 -5.41 -10.88 5.97
C MET A 59 -5.96 -10.26 4.68
N SER A 60 -6.72 -11.03 3.92
CA SER A 60 -7.44 -10.53 2.76
C SER A 60 -8.71 -9.78 3.18
N SER A 61 -9.05 -8.73 2.43
CA SER A 61 -10.30 -7.98 2.63
C SER A 61 -11.53 -8.82 2.28
N THR A 62 -12.65 -8.50 2.93
CA THR A 62 -13.98 -8.93 2.53
C THR A 62 -14.53 -8.02 1.42
N LEU A 63 -15.59 -8.45 0.74
CA LEU A 63 -16.29 -7.63 -0.24
C LEU A 63 -16.87 -6.35 0.40
N SER A 64 -17.38 -6.44 1.64
CA SER A 64 -17.86 -5.27 2.40
C SER A 64 -16.77 -4.23 2.60
N GLN A 65 -15.58 -4.66 3.05
CA GLN A 65 -14.43 -3.77 3.26
C GLN A 65 -13.92 -3.17 1.95
N GLN A 66 -13.90 -3.94 0.86
CA GLN A 66 -13.57 -3.43 -0.47
C GLN A 66 -14.55 -2.34 -0.92
N ASN A 67 -15.85 -2.54 -0.70
CA ASN A 67 -16.88 -1.55 -1.05
C ASN A 67 -16.72 -0.25 -0.24
N LYS A 68 -16.38 -0.32 1.05
CA LYS A 68 -16.10 0.85 1.88
C LYS A 68 -14.89 1.66 1.38
N LEU A 69 -13.86 0.98 0.88
CA LEU A 69 -12.62 1.61 0.39
C LEU A 69 -12.67 2.00 -1.09
N LYS A 70 -13.64 1.52 -1.86
CA LYS A 70 -13.72 1.72 -3.31
C LYS A 70 -13.66 3.19 -3.71
N LEU A 71 -14.53 4.03 -3.12
CA LEU A 71 -14.56 5.46 -3.45
C LEU A 71 -13.32 6.23 -2.96
N PRO A 72 -12.85 6.04 -1.71
CA PRO A 72 -11.58 6.63 -1.27
C PRO A 72 -10.38 6.28 -2.16
N ILE A 73 -10.24 5.01 -2.54
CA ILE A 73 -9.16 4.57 -3.44
C ILE A 73 -9.31 5.19 -4.82
N ALA A 74 -10.51 5.19 -5.40
CA ALA A 74 -10.74 5.80 -6.72
C ALA A 74 -10.33 7.27 -6.73
N LYS A 75 -10.76 8.05 -5.71
CA LYS A 75 -10.36 9.46 -5.58
C LYS A 75 -8.84 9.64 -5.48
N ALA A 76 -8.17 8.78 -4.72
CA ALA A 76 -6.72 8.82 -4.57
C ALA A 76 -6.02 8.51 -5.90
N LEU A 77 -6.47 7.50 -6.64
CA LEU A 77 -5.92 7.13 -7.93
C LEU A 77 -6.15 8.21 -8.99
N ASP A 78 -7.33 8.79 -9.06
CA ASP A 78 -7.64 9.89 -9.99
C ASP A 78 -6.70 11.08 -9.76
N GLU A 79 -6.52 11.48 -8.50
CA GLU A 79 -5.62 12.57 -8.15
C GLU A 79 -4.15 12.21 -8.38
N TYR A 80 -3.74 10.97 -8.11
CA TYR A 80 -2.39 10.51 -8.40
C TYR A 80 -2.10 10.60 -9.90
N GLN A 81 -3.02 10.12 -10.75
CA GLN A 81 -2.90 10.21 -12.21
C GLN A 81 -2.80 11.66 -12.66
N ARG A 82 -3.68 12.53 -12.14
CA ARG A 82 -3.66 13.96 -12.45
C ARG A 82 -2.31 14.62 -12.08
N LEU A 83 -1.74 14.28 -10.93
CA LEU A 83 -0.46 14.83 -10.46
C LEU A 83 0.75 14.28 -11.22
N CYS A 84 0.66 13.07 -11.76
CA CYS A 84 1.73 12.41 -12.49
C CYS A 84 1.62 12.54 -14.01
N SER A 85 0.50 13.06 -14.53
CA SER A 85 0.31 13.32 -15.97
C SER A 85 1.10 14.54 -16.42
N TRP A 86 1.50 14.55 -17.68
CA TRP A 86 2.16 15.69 -18.30
C TRP A 86 1.16 16.81 -18.61
N GLU A 87 1.62 18.06 -18.56
CA GLU A 87 0.81 19.19 -18.99
C GLU A 87 0.46 19.09 -20.49
N GLY A 88 -0.84 19.07 -20.80
CA GLY A 88 -1.34 18.95 -22.18
C GLY A 88 -2.29 17.78 -22.39
N GLU A 89 -2.29 16.79 -21.52
CA GLU A 89 -3.27 15.73 -21.53
C GLU A 89 -4.59 16.23 -20.90
N LYS A 90 -5.39 16.95 -21.70
CA LYS A 90 -6.71 17.48 -21.29
C LYS A 90 -7.79 16.40 -21.19
N THR A 91 -7.50 15.22 -21.66
CA THR A 91 -8.42 14.09 -21.63
C THR A 91 -7.80 13.04 -20.76
N GLY A 92 -8.32 12.92 -19.55
CA GLY A 92 -7.89 11.90 -18.60
C GLY A 92 -7.77 10.52 -19.22
N SER A 93 -6.61 10.24 -19.81
CA SER A 93 -6.23 8.88 -20.10
C SER A 93 -6.04 8.22 -18.75
N GLN A 94 -7.06 7.49 -18.34
CA GLN A 94 -6.99 6.64 -17.15
C GLN A 94 -6.03 5.50 -17.47
N TRP A 95 -4.74 5.73 -17.25
CA TRP A 95 -3.72 4.70 -17.40
C TRP A 95 -3.72 3.69 -16.25
N LEU A 96 -4.43 4.00 -15.12
CA LEU A 96 -4.75 3.05 -14.07
C LEU A 96 -6.22 2.65 -14.19
N SER A 97 -6.48 1.41 -14.58
CA SER A 97 -7.82 0.91 -14.86
C SER A 97 -8.40 0.03 -13.75
N SER A 98 -7.55 -0.51 -12.90
CA SER A 98 -7.94 -1.48 -11.87
C SER A 98 -6.90 -1.53 -10.74
N TYR A 99 -7.24 -2.22 -9.65
CA TYR A 99 -6.31 -2.53 -8.58
C TYR A 99 -6.55 -3.94 -8.01
N SER A 100 -5.52 -4.48 -7.38
CA SER A 100 -5.55 -5.82 -6.80
C SER A 100 -6.48 -5.90 -5.59
N THR A 101 -6.81 -7.11 -5.16
CA THR A 101 -7.50 -7.34 -3.88
C THR A 101 -6.70 -6.71 -2.73
N ILE A 102 -7.42 -5.98 -1.88
CA ILE A 102 -6.82 -5.30 -0.73
C ILE A 102 -6.38 -6.35 0.29
N ARG A 103 -5.12 -6.23 0.75
CA ARG A 103 -4.56 -7.00 1.85
C ARG A 103 -4.37 -6.08 3.04
N PHE A 104 -4.97 -6.40 4.19
CA PHE A 104 -4.71 -5.72 5.44
C PHE A 104 -3.43 -6.23 6.08
N ASN A 105 -2.70 -5.32 6.71
CA ASN A 105 -1.48 -5.55 7.46
C ASN A 105 -1.67 -5.08 8.90
N ARG A 106 -1.19 -5.88 9.86
CA ARG A 106 -1.18 -5.55 11.29
C ARG A 106 0.24 -5.66 11.82
N TYR A 107 0.75 -4.56 12.33
CA TYR A 107 2.06 -4.49 12.97
C TYR A 107 1.86 -4.42 14.48
N GLN A 108 2.12 -5.51 15.17
CA GLN A 108 2.17 -5.58 16.63
C GLN A 108 3.57 -5.22 17.11
N VAL A 109 3.73 -4.94 18.42
CA VAL A 109 5.03 -4.66 19.02
C VAL A 109 6.04 -5.77 18.65
N GLY A 110 7.21 -5.36 18.18
CA GLY A 110 8.28 -6.24 17.72
C GLY A 110 8.17 -6.67 16.25
N THR A 111 7.11 -6.30 15.53
CA THR A 111 6.96 -6.68 14.11
C THR A 111 7.26 -5.54 13.16
N MET A 112 7.67 -5.88 11.95
CA MET A 112 8.15 -4.94 10.94
C MET A 112 7.89 -5.48 9.53
N MET A 113 8.11 -4.64 8.51
CA MET A 113 8.27 -5.06 7.12
C MET A 113 9.69 -4.68 6.68
N ARG A 114 10.53 -5.67 6.42
CA ARG A 114 11.91 -5.43 5.99
C ARG A 114 11.97 -4.68 4.66
N LYS A 115 13.09 -4.01 4.40
CA LYS A 115 13.35 -3.29 3.15
C LYS A 115 13.21 -4.21 1.93
N HIS A 116 12.39 -3.80 1.00
CA HIS A 116 12.13 -4.50 -0.26
C HIS A 116 11.62 -3.51 -1.30
N TYR A 117 11.48 -3.96 -2.51
CA TYR A 117 10.69 -3.32 -3.54
C TYR A 117 9.58 -4.27 -3.97
N ASP A 118 8.47 -3.72 -4.40
CA ASP A 118 7.38 -4.51 -4.94
C ASP A 118 7.83 -5.09 -6.29
N HIS A 119 7.94 -6.42 -6.32
CA HIS A 119 8.37 -7.15 -7.48
C HIS A 119 7.34 -8.21 -7.81
N ILE A 120 6.65 -8.03 -8.92
CA ILE A 120 5.68 -8.98 -9.40
C ILE A 120 6.27 -9.74 -10.55
N HIS A 121 6.58 -10.99 -10.29
CA HIS A 121 7.18 -11.89 -11.27
C HIS A 121 6.18 -12.40 -12.30
N SER A 122 4.90 -12.46 -11.97
CA SER A 122 3.86 -12.92 -12.88
C SER A 122 3.12 -11.74 -13.51
N ILE A 123 3.57 -11.32 -14.65
CA ILE A 123 2.96 -10.25 -15.45
C ILE A 123 1.60 -10.68 -16.02
N PHE A 124 1.37 -11.98 -16.18
CA PHE A 124 0.23 -12.52 -16.93
C PHE A 124 -0.42 -13.70 -16.23
N ASP A 125 -0.59 -13.64 -14.91
CA ASP A 125 -1.12 -14.75 -14.14
C ASP A 125 -2.62 -14.64 -13.88
N GLY A 126 -3.34 -15.73 -14.12
CA GLY A 126 -4.76 -15.88 -13.84
C GLY A 126 -5.70 -14.98 -14.65
N LYS A 127 -6.81 -14.61 -14.03
CA LYS A 127 -7.86 -13.77 -14.64
C LYS A 127 -7.53 -12.28 -14.68
N LYS A 128 -6.60 -11.83 -13.85
CA LYS A 128 -6.13 -10.44 -13.83
C LYS A 128 -4.77 -10.38 -14.51
N ARG A 129 -4.73 -9.73 -15.66
CA ARG A 129 -3.51 -9.51 -16.42
C ARG A 129 -3.10 -8.05 -16.29
N GLY A 130 -1.87 -7.80 -15.89
CA GLY A 130 -1.33 -6.45 -15.81
C GLY A 130 -0.04 -6.40 -15.02
N VAL A 131 0.78 -5.40 -15.30
CA VAL A 131 1.94 -5.06 -14.49
C VAL A 131 1.48 -3.99 -13.50
N PRO A 132 1.65 -4.17 -12.20
CA PRO A 132 1.40 -3.09 -11.27
C PRO A 132 2.28 -1.89 -11.60
N LEU A 133 1.64 -0.76 -11.71
CA LEU A 133 2.30 0.51 -11.97
C LEU A 133 2.47 1.32 -10.68
N VAL A 134 1.52 1.21 -9.77
CA VAL A 134 1.48 1.99 -8.54
C VAL A 134 1.20 1.10 -7.33
N SER A 135 2.07 1.18 -6.34
CA SER A 135 1.84 0.62 -5.00
C SER A 135 1.03 1.59 -4.16
N MET A 136 0.05 1.07 -3.43
CA MET A 136 -0.82 1.84 -2.53
C MET A 136 -0.72 1.30 -1.11
N VAL A 137 -0.49 2.20 -0.15
CA VAL A 137 -0.47 1.88 1.29
C VAL A 137 -1.45 2.79 2.01
N GLY A 138 -2.57 2.26 2.50
CA GLY A 138 -3.53 3.03 3.30
C GLY A 138 -3.25 2.88 4.80
N ASN A 139 -3.20 3.98 5.54
CA ASN A 139 -3.00 3.98 6.99
C ASN A 139 -4.34 4.12 7.71
N LEU A 140 -4.65 3.18 8.61
CA LEU A 140 -5.99 3.08 9.21
C LEU A 140 -6.06 3.61 10.65
N ASN A 141 -4.91 3.85 11.30
CA ASN A 141 -4.87 4.39 12.66
C ASN A 141 -3.55 5.11 12.93
N GLU A 142 -3.46 5.80 14.09
CA GLU A 142 -2.26 6.53 14.53
C GLU A 142 -1.83 6.19 15.96
N GLU A 143 -2.55 5.30 16.65
CA GLU A 143 -2.31 4.95 18.05
C GLU A 143 -1.18 3.91 18.19
N TYR A 144 0.01 4.25 17.67
CA TYR A 144 1.22 3.41 17.71
C TYR A 144 2.48 4.26 17.72
N GLU A 145 3.60 3.66 18.12
CA GLU A 145 4.95 4.22 18.03
C GLU A 145 5.85 3.26 17.23
N GLY A 146 6.86 3.80 16.55
CA GLY A 146 7.61 3.04 15.54
C GLY A 146 6.76 2.81 14.29
N SER A 147 6.96 1.69 13.62
CA SER A 147 6.26 1.36 12.37
C SER A 147 6.27 2.48 11.33
N GLU A 148 7.36 3.24 11.27
CA GLU A 148 7.52 4.32 10.29
C GLU A 148 7.68 3.73 8.90
N PHE A 149 6.98 4.32 7.93
CA PHE A 149 7.14 3.96 6.53
C PHE A 149 8.27 4.76 5.90
N THR A 150 9.28 4.08 5.41
CA THR A 150 10.38 4.71 4.66
C THR A 150 10.34 4.23 3.22
N CYS A 151 10.37 5.16 2.28
CA CYS A 151 10.50 4.89 0.85
C CYS A 151 11.73 5.59 0.32
N ARG A 152 12.64 4.86 -0.30
CA ARG A 152 13.99 5.32 -0.63
C ARG A 152 14.68 5.80 0.66
N ASP A 153 15.07 7.07 0.71
CA ASP A 153 15.72 7.68 1.88
C ASP A 153 14.79 8.63 2.66
N THR A 154 13.49 8.60 2.33
CA THR A 154 12.49 9.49 2.94
C THR A 154 11.58 8.73 3.88
N THR A 155 11.54 9.14 5.14
CA THR A 155 10.54 8.68 6.12
C THR A 155 9.26 9.46 5.95
N ILE A 156 8.15 8.75 5.77
CA ILE A 156 6.84 9.32 5.47
C ILE A 156 5.93 9.11 6.68
N LYS A 157 5.53 10.21 7.31
CA LYS A 157 4.60 10.17 8.42
C LYS A 157 3.16 10.13 7.91
N LEU A 158 2.49 9.01 8.11
CA LEU A 158 1.12 8.79 7.67
C LEU A 158 0.13 9.04 8.81
N LYS A 159 -0.98 9.72 8.50
CA LYS A 159 -2.12 9.94 9.38
C LYS A 159 -3.23 8.94 9.09
N THR A 160 -4.18 8.83 10.01
CA THR A 160 -5.39 8.03 9.80
C THR A 160 -6.15 8.55 8.58
N GLY A 161 -6.41 7.66 7.63
CA GLY A 161 -7.10 7.96 6.39
C GLY A 161 -6.19 8.31 5.21
N ASP A 162 -4.87 8.38 5.42
CA ASP A 162 -3.92 8.61 4.33
C ASP A 162 -3.79 7.38 3.45
N ILE A 163 -3.69 7.62 2.15
CA ILE A 163 -3.22 6.66 1.14
C ILE A 163 -1.92 7.20 0.57
N LEU A 164 -0.84 6.49 0.81
CA LEU A 164 0.46 6.69 0.19
C LEU A 164 0.51 5.90 -1.11
N MET A 165 0.95 6.56 -2.18
CA MET A 165 1.14 5.97 -3.50
C MET A 165 2.51 6.28 -4.04
N PHE A 166 3.13 5.30 -4.71
CA PHE A 166 4.42 5.43 -5.36
C PHE A 166 4.55 4.38 -6.48
N PRO A 167 5.44 4.60 -7.48
CA PRO A 167 5.64 3.62 -8.55
C PRO A 167 6.08 2.25 -8.03
N SER A 168 5.45 1.20 -8.55
CA SER A 168 5.67 -0.19 -8.12
C SER A 168 6.84 -0.81 -8.88
N ASN A 169 8.07 -0.35 -8.60
CA ASN A 169 9.28 -0.85 -9.27
C ASN A 169 10.52 -0.77 -8.37
N PHE A 170 11.65 -1.28 -8.87
CA PHE A 170 12.90 -1.41 -8.14
C PHE A 170 13.52 -0.06 -7.70
N MET A 171 13.13 1.06 -8.27
CA MET A 171 13.61 2.39 -7.90
C MET A 171 12.99 2.90 -6.58
N TYR A 172 11.96 2.22 -6.05
CA TYR A 172 11.26 2.61 -4.84
C TYR A 172 11.36 1.52 -3.76
N PRO A 173 12.59 1.21 -3.28
CA PRO A 173 12.74 0.33 -2.12
C PRO A 173 12.09 0.99 -0.90
N HIS A 174 11.36 0.18 -0.14
CA HIS A 174 10.61 0.67 1.02
C HIS A 174 10.57 -0.36 2.14
N GLU A 175 10.30 0.14 3.34
CA GLU A 175 10.21 -0.66 4.55
C GLU A 175 9.24 -0.03 5.55
N VAL A 176 8.87 -0.82 6.55
CA VAL A 176 8.20 -0.33 7.76
C VAL A 176 9.05 -0.76 8.93
N THR A 177 9.52 0.21 9.73
CA THR A 177 10.35 -0.04 10.91
C THR A 177 9.59 -0.84 11.97
N GLU A 178 10.31 -1.34 12.96
CA GLU A 178 9.71 -2.13 14.04
C GLU A 178 8.67 -1.30 14.82
N CYS A 179 7.51 -1.88 15.07
CA CYS A 179 6.51 -1.31 15.96
C CYS A 179 7.00 -1.42 17.40
N THR A 180 7.09 -0.29 18.11
CA THR A 180 7.62 -0.24 19.49
C THR A 180 6.53 -0.13 20.54
N LYS A 181 5.33 0.37 20.16
CA LYS A 181 4.19 0.50 21.05
C LYS A 181 2.87 0.50 20.27
N GLY A 182 1.82 -0.01 20.87
CA GLY A 182 0.50 -0.08 20.25
C GLY A 182 0.41 -1.10 19.12
N THR A 183 -0.43 -0.83 18.14
CA THR A 183 -0.63 -1.67 16.96
C THR A 183 -0.95 -0.79 15.76
N ARG A 184 -0.18 -0.90 14.70
CA ARG A 184 -0.47 -0.21 13.43
C ARG A 184 -1.31 -1.11 12.54
N TYR A 185 -2.38 -0.54 12.01
CA TYR A 185 -3.21 -1.14 10.96
C TYR A 185 -3.06 -0.38 9.65
N SER A 186 -2.83 -1.10 8.60
CA SER A 186 -2.75 -0.54 7.24
C SER A 186 -3.31 -1.52 6.22
N PHE A 187 -3.46 -1.07 4.99
CA PHE A 187 -3.69 -1.98 3.87
C PHE A 187 -2.70 -1.72 2.75
N VAL A 188 -2.53 -2.71 1.89
CA VAL A 188 -1.78 -2.59 0.64
C VAL A 188 -2.63 -3.10 -0.53
N SER A 189 -2.44 -2.47 -1.67
CA SER A 189 -2.96 -2.89 -2.96
C SER A 189 -2.09 -2.32 -4.07
N TRP A 190 -2.22 -2.85 -5.27
CA TRP A 190 -1.44 -2.43 -6.44
C TRP A 190 -2.37 -2.08 -7.59
N ALA A 191 -2.18 -0.89 -8.16
CA ALA A 191 -2.95 -0.43 -9.33
C ALA A 191 -2.20 -0.69 -10.63
N PHE A 192 -2.95 -1.00 -11.69
CA PHE A 192 -2.47 -1.36 -13.02
C PHE A 192 -3.47 -0.99 -14.13
#